data_6a0cd905ea8d82a339f1491629b56f35
#
_entry.id   6a0cd905ea8d82a339f1491629b56f35
#
_cell.length_a   1.000
_cell.length_b   1.000
_cell.length_c   1.000
_cell.angle_alpha   90.00
_cell.angle_beta   90.00
_cell.angle_gamma   90.00
#
_symmetry.space_group_name_H-M   'P 1'
#
loop_
_entity.id
_entity.type
_entity.pdbx_description
1 polymer ?
#
loop_
_entity_poly.entity_id
_entity_poly.type
_entity_poly.pdbx_seq_one_letter_code
_entity_poly.pdbx_strand_id
1 'polypeptide(L)'
;MAVAAHFDRWRETRGILLSFARSIQERDIVTYEHSRRVATYAQRLARYLGWSRRKAHDLALAALVHDLGKTWIANDILNKSGALSDDERRTMQRHPVIGARILIGCDVHPFYVETVLYHHEAWDGHGYPTGLRGEEIPQSARILSVADVYDVLTSQRAYKAPLSEAVARERLLLGSATSFDPTIVRAFLHLLDTRPNFTLPQRVCPLHERVGQLSPVLVDSMTSL
;
A
#
# COMPACT_ATOMS: atom_id res chain seq x y z
N MET A 1 4.38 -20.02 -27.41
CA MET A 1 5.28 -20.19 -26.24
C MET A 1 5.41 -18.92 -25.41
N ALA A 2 5.68 -17.73 -25.95
CA ALA A 2 5.84 -16.49 -25.16
C ALA A 2 4.61 -16.05 -24.35
N VAL A 3 3.39 -16.27 -24.84
CA VAL A 3 2.14 -15.89 -24.14
C VAL A 3 1.88 -16.77 -22.93
N ALA A 4 2.16 -18.07 -23.02
CA ALA A 4 2.00 -19.00 -21.89
C ALA A 4 2.99 -18.67 -20.75
N ALA A 5 4.26 -18.41 -21.07
CA ALA A 5 5.28 -18.02 -20.10
C ALA A 5 4.94 -16.69 -19.41
N HIS A 6 4.31 -15.76 -20.12
CA HIS A 6 3.84 -14.49 -19.55
C HIS A 6 2.68 -14.70 -18.56
N PHE A 7 1.73 -15.58 -18.87
CA PHE A 7 0.61 -15.93 -17.98
C PHE A 7 1.07 -16.67 -16.71
N ASP A 8 2.06 -17.55 -16.82
CA ASP A 8 2.60 -18.28 -15.68
C ASP A 8 3.31 -17.34 -14.71
N ARG A 9 4.10 -16.40 -15.22
CA ARG A 9 4.79 -15.39 -14.40
C ARG A 9 3.82 -14.48 -13.61
N TRP A 10 2.66 -14.12 -14.16
CA TRP A 10 1.65 -13.35 -13.43
C TRP A 10 0.98 -14.16 -12.32
N ARG A 11 0.78 -15.46 -12.53
CA ARG A 11 0.24 -16.36 -11.52
C ARG A 11 1.21 -16.55 -10.35
N GLU A 12 2.48 -16.74 -10.65
CA GLU A 12 3.56 -16.87 -9.67
C GLU A 12 3.70 -15.59 -8.85
N THR A 13 3.81 -14.43 -9.51
CA THR A 13 3.84 -13.12 -8.85
C THR A 13 2.66 -12.94 -7.89
N ARG A 14 1.45 -13.27 -8.30
CA ARG A 14 0.27 -13.18 -7.44
C ARG A 14 0.37 -14.10 -6.21
N GLY A 15 0.85 -15.31 -6.37
CA GLY A 15 1.08 -16.26 -5.29
C GLY A 15 2.07 -15.70 -4.25
N ILE A 16 3.19 -15.14 -4.73
CA ILE A 16 4.21 -14.51 -3.90
C ILE A 16 3.62 -13.33 -3.09
N LEU A 17 2.91 -12.42 -3.75
CA LEU A 17 2.31 -11.26 -3.08
C LEU A 17 1.28 -11.66 -2.02
N LEU A 18 0.45 -12.66 -2.29
CA LEU A 18 -0.50 -13.18 -1.31
C LEU A 18 0.18 -13.89 -0.13
N SER A 19 1.31 -14.56 -0.36
CA SER A 19 2.12 -15.13 0.73
C SER A 19 2.69 -14.05 1.64
N PHE A 20 3.22 -12.95 1.08
CA PHE A 20 3.67 -11.81 1.87
C PHE A 20 2.52 -11.14 2.65
N ALA A 21 1.37 -10.93 2.01
CA ALA A 21 0.19 -10.39 2.67
C ALA A 21 -0.25 -11.27 3.86
N ARG A 22 -0.17 -12.59 3.72
CA ARG A 22 -0.46 -13.53 4.80
C ARG A 22 0.57 -13.44 5.93
N SER A 23 1.86 -13.35 5.61
CA SER A 23 2.91 -13.17 6.63
C SER A 23 2.74 -11.87 7.41
N ILE A 24 2.33 -10.78 6.74
CA ILE A 24 1.97 -9.52 7.40
C ILE A 24 0.77 -9.75 8.33
N GLN A 25 -0.27 -10.43 7.88
CA GLN A 25 -1.47 -10.73 8.67
C GLN A 25 -1.15 -11.52 9.94
N GLU A 26 -0.30 -12.53 9.84
CA GLU A 26 0.10 -13.39 10.96
C GLU A 26 0.93 -12.63 12.00
N ARG A 27 1.74 -11.65 11.55
CA ARG A 27 2.62 -10.88 12.41
C ARG A 27 1.95 -9.63 13.00
N ASP A 28 1.17 -8.91 12.18
CA ASP A 28 0.53 -7.64 12.53
C ASP A 28 -0.81 -7.50 11.80
N ILE A 29 -1.85 -7.95 12.46
CA ILE A 29 -3.23 -7.89 11.94
C ILE A 29 -3.69 -6.44 11.70
N VAL A 30 -3.19 -5.47 12.47
CA VAL A 30 -3.58 -4.06 12.33
C VAL A 30 -3.05 -3.49 11.01
N THR A 31 -1.77 -3.73 10.72
CA THR A 31 -1.15 -3.36 9.44
C THR A 31 -1.82 -4.08 8.27
N TYR A 32 -2.14 -5.36 8.39
CA TYR A 32 -2.85 -6.10 7.35
C TYR A 32 -4.24 -5.53 7.05
N GLU A 33 -5.05 -5.27 8.07
CA GLU A 33 -6.40 -4.72 7.89
C GLU A 33 -6.35 -3.30 7.28
N HIS A 34 -5.37 -2.49 7.65
CA HIS A 34 -5.07 -1.23 6.99
C HIS A 34 -4.78 -1.45 5.50
N SER A 35 -3.78 -2.27 5.16
CA SER A 35 -3.40 -2.55 3.77
C SER A 35 -4.58 -3.09 2.94
N ARG A 36 -5.46 -3.88 3.53
CA ARG A 36 -6.67 -4.41 2.89
C ARG A 36 -7.68 -3.31 2.55
N ARG A 37 -7.87 -2.32 3.45
CA ARG A 37 -8.75 -1.16 3.17
C ARG A 37 -8.12 -0.28 2.10
N VAL A 38 -6.83 0.03 2.22
CA VAL A 38 -6.07 0.79 1.22
C VAL A 38 -6.16 0.12 -0.16
N ALA A 39 -5.99 -1.20 -0.25
CA ALA A 39 -6.14 -1.96 -1.49
C ALA A 39 -7.53 -1.77 -2.12
N THR A 40 -8.59 -1.75 -1.30
CA THR A 40 -9.95 -1.54 -1.79
C THR A 40 -10.14 -0.12 -2.31
N TYR A 41 -9.66 0.90 -1.58
CA TYR A 41 -9.74 2.29 -2.01
C TYR A 41 -8.95 2.51 -3.30
N ALA A 42 -7.71 2.05 -3.36
CA ALA A 42 -6.85 2.17 -4.54
C ALA A 42 -7.47 1.49 -5.78
N GLN A 43 -8.01 0.28 -5.63
CA GLN A 43 -8.68 -0.44 -6.71
C GLN A 43 -9.89 0.31 -7.24
N ARG A 44 -10.76 0.81 -6.37
CA ARG A 44 -11.96 1.54 -6.76
C ARG A 44 -11.61 2.86 -7.45
N LEU A 45 -10.61 3.58 -6.91
CA LEU A 45 -10.11 4.82 -7.50
C LEU A 45 -9.49 4.58 -8.88
N ALA A 46 -8.64 3.55 -9.03
CA ALA A 46 -8.07 3.16 -10.32
C ALA A 46 -9.16 2.82 -11.34
N ARG A 47 -10.21 2.09 -10.94
CA ARG A 47 -11.37 1.80 -11.79
C ARG A 47 -12.12 3.05 -12.23
N TYR A 48 -12.29 4.01 -11.33
CA TYR A 48 -12.91 5.30 -11.64
C TYR A 48 -12.06 6.12 -12.62
N LEU A 49 -10.73 6.07 -12.49
CA LEU A 49 -9.78 6.69 -13.41
C LEU A 49 -9.64 5.94 -14.75
N GLY A 50 -10.51 4.97 -15.04
CA GLY A 50 -10.56 4.28 -16.35
C GLY A 50 -9.64 3.05 -16.46
N TRP A 51 -8.96 2.63 -15.40
CA TRP A 51 -8.12 1.43 -15.48
C TRP A 51 -8.96 0.17 -15.73
N SER A 52 -8.39 -0.77 -16.48
CA SER A 52 -9.00 -2.10 -16.65
C SER A 52 -9.18 -2.81 -15.31
N ARG A 53 -10.14 -3.76 -15.23
CA ARG A 53 -10.34 -4.57 -14.01
C ARG A 53 -9.06 -5.27 -13.55
N ARG A 54 -8.29 -5.79 -14.52
CA ARG A 54 -7.02 -6.47 -14.25
C ARG A 54 -6.00 -5.52 -13.65
N LYS A 55 -5.71 -4.38 -14.31
CA LYS A 55 -4.71 -3.41 -13.81
C LYS A 55 -5.08 -2.84 -12.45
N ALA A 56 -6.36 -2.57 -12.20
CA ALA A 56 -6.83 -2.12 -10.89
C ALA A 56 -6.72 -3.23 -9.80
N HIS A 57 -6.89 -4.49 -10.18
CA HIS A 57 -6.66 -5.62 -9.28
C HIS A 57 -5.17 -5.78 -8.95
N ASP A 58 -4.29 -5.60 -9.94
CA ASP A 58 -2.84 -5.64 -9.72
C ASP A 58 -2.40 -4.52 -8.76
N LEU A 59 -2.99 -3.32 -8.87
CA LEU A 59 -2.76 -2.25 -7.90
C LEU A 59 -3.23 -2.63 -6.49
N ALA A 60 -4.37 -3.30 -6.36
CA ALA A 60 -4.84 -3.78 -5.06
C ALA A 60 -3.87 -4.80 -4.43
N LEU A 61 -3.27 -5.67 -5.23
CA LEU A 61 -2.24 -6.61 -4.75
C LEU A 61 -0.97 -5.86 -4.30
N ALA A 62 -0.52 -4.85 -5.05
CA ALA A 62 0.60 -4.00 -4.62
C ALA A 62 0.29 -3.30 -3.29
N ALA A 63 -0.93 -2.77 -3.15
CA ALA A 63 -1.38 -2.11 -1.93
C ALA A 63 -1.44 -3.05 -0.71
N LEU A 64 -1.72 -4.34 -0.90
CA LEU A 64 -1.69 -5.32 0.21
C LEU A 64 -0.29 -5.49 0.81
N VAL A 65 0.75 -5.22 0.05
CA VAL A 65 2.15 -5.45 0.44
C VAL A 65 2.99 -4.16 0.44
N HIS A 66 2.36 -2.98 0.30
CA HIS A 66 3.11 -1.72 0.19
C HIS A 66 4.02 -1.46 1.39
N ASP A 67 3.60 -1.90 2.55
CA ASP A 67 4.27 -1.78 3.84
C ASP A 67 5.15 -3.00 4.20
N LEU A 68 5.38 -3.94 3.26
CA LEU A 68 6.17 -5.16 3.50
C LEU A 68 7.52 -4.88 4.16
N GLY A 69 8.19 -3.82 3.74
CA GLY A 69 9.49 -3.44 4.31
C GLY A 69 9.48 -3.06 5.79
N LYS A 70 8.33 -2.74 6.38
CA LYS A 70 8.17 -2.50 7.82
C LYS A 70 8.47 -3.74 8.65
N THR A 71 8.36 -4.92 8.06
CA THR A 71 8.72 -6.18 8.75
C THR A 71 10.20 -6.27 9.12
N TRP A 72 11.04 -5.43 8.51
CA TRP A 72 12.49 -5.32 8.76
C TRP A 72 12.87 -4.08 9.59
N ILE A 73 11.88 -3.33 10.07
CA ILE A 73 12.09 -2.23 11.00
C ILE A 73 12.00 -2.78 12.43
N ALA A 74 12.91 -2.33 13.27
CA ALA A 74 12.94 -2.74 14.67
C ALA A 74 11.64 -2.37 15.41
N ASN A 75 11.16 -3.26 16.26
CA ASN A 75 9.85 -3.13 16.92
C ASN A 75 9.76 -1.91 17.85
N ASP A 76 10.85 -1.48 18.45
CA ASP A 76 10.94 -0.28 19.29
C ASP A 76 10.70 1.00 18.50
N ILE A 77 11.10 1.04 17.22
CA ILE A 77 10.82 2.15 16.31
C ILE A 77 9.38 2.03 15.78
N LEU A 78 8.98 0.83 15.34
CA LEU A 78 7.68 0.60 14.71
C LEU A 78 6.51 0.87 15.67
N ASN A 79 6.64 0.47 16.94
CA ASN A 79 5.61 0.56 17.96
C ASN A 79 5.81 1.72 18.95
N LYS A 80 6.68 2.66 18.63
CA LYS A 80 6.94 3.81 19.51
C LYS A 80 5.69 4.64 19.71
N SER A 81 5.31 4.88 20.96
CA SER A 81 4.10 5.65 21.31
C SER A 81 4.25 7.16 21.18
N GLY A 82 5.49 7.66 21.03
CA GLY A 82 5.82 9.08 20.90
C GLY A 82 6.28 9.46 19.50
N ALA A 83 6.70 10.70 19.33
CA ALA A 83 7.32 11.16 18.09
C ALA A 83 8.64 10.42 17.83
N LEU A 84 8.88 10.05 16.57
CA LEU A 84 10.17 9.50 16.14
C LEU A 84 11.24 10.59 16.16
N SER A 85 12.45 10.26 16.62
CA SER A 85 13.62 11.08 16.39
C SER A 85 13.96 11.16 14.89
N ASP A 86 14.88 12.03 14.50
CA ASP A 86 15.26 12.15 13.09
C ASP A 86 15.93 10.87 12.55
N ASP A 87 16.73 10.17 13.39
CA ASP A 87 17.35 8.89 13.02
C ASP A 87 16.32 7.76 12.88
N GLU A 88 15.38 7.69 13.83
CA GLU A 88 14.27 6.73 13.77
C GLU A 88 13.36 7.01 12.57
N ARG A 89 13.11 8.28 12.26
CA ARG A 89 12.36 8.70 11.07
C ARG A 89 13.08 8.28 9.79
N ARG A 90 14.39 8.53 9.68
CA ARG A 90 15.21 8.06 8.55
C ARG A 90 15.17 6.54 8.42
N THR A 91 15.20 5.82 9.53
CA THR A 91 15.08 4.35 9.54
C THR A 91 13.70 3.91 9.05
N MET A 92 12.62 4.53 9.53
CA MET A 92 11.25 4.25 9.09
C MET A 92 11.08 4.53 7.59
N GLN A 93 11.66 5.62 7.07
CA GLN A 93 11.59 5.98 5.64
C GLN A 93 12.31 5.02 4.70
N ARG A 94 13.05 4.04 5.23
CA ARG A 94 13.68 2.99 4.41
C ARG A 94 12.73 1.86 4.01
N HIS A 95 11.54 1.73 4.64
CA HIS A 95 10.65 0.59 4.36
C HIS A 95 10.23 0.46 2.88
N PRO A 96 10.01 1.54 2.08
CA PRO A 96 9.69 1.35 0.67
C PRO A 96 10.84 0.71 -0.12
N VAL A 97 12.07 1.13 0.17
CA VAL A 97 13.29 0.58 -0.45
C VAL A 97 13.50 -0.88 -0.04
N ILE A 98 13.29 -1.20 1.23
CA ILE A 98 13.39 -2.58 1.74
C ILE A 98 12.32 -3.46 1.08
N GLY A 99 11.06 -3.02 1.06
CA GLY A 99 9.97 -3.74 0.42
C GLY A 99 10.22 -3.99 -1.07
N ALA A 100 10.67 -2.95 -1.79
CA ALA A 100 11.03 -3.08 -3.20
C ALA A 100 12.17 -4.09 -3.43
N ARG A 101 13.22 -4.09 -2.59
CA ARG A 101 14.32 -5.07 -2.67
C ARG A 101 13.85 -6.51 -2.46
N ILE A 102 12.96 -6.73 -1.49
CA ILE A 102 12.34 -8.06 -1.26
C ILE A 102 11.59 -8.51 -2.51
N LEU A 103 10.77 -7.65 -3.11
CA LEU A 103 10.01 -7.97 -4.32
C LEU A 103 10.92 -8.23 -5.54
N ILE A 104 12.01 -7.48 -5.69
CA ILE A 104 13.03 -7.72 -6.74
C ILE A 104 13.68 -9.08 -6.53
N GLY A 105 14.06 -9.44 -5.31
CA GLY A 105 14.65 -10.74 -4.98
C GLY A 105 13.75 -11.93 -5.30
N CYS A 106 12.43 -11.71 -5.35
CA CYS A 106 11.43 -12.71 -5.73
C CYS A 106 11.00 -12.63 -7.20
N ASP A 107 11.71 -11.92 -8.06
CA ASP A 107 11.41 -11.71 -9.49
C ASP A 107 9.97 -11.20 -9.75
N VAL A 108 9.44 -10.40 -8.84
CA VAL A 108 8.11 -9.80 -8.97
C VAL A 108 8.11 -8.74 -10.08
N HIS A 109 7.04 -8.71 -10.85
CA HIS A 109 6.91 -7.78 -11.99
C HIS A 109 7.15 -6.30 -11.58
N PRO A 110 7.90 -5.50 -12.36
CA PRO A 110 8.29 -4.12 -12.02
C PRO A 110 7.16 -3.20 -11.58
N PHE A 111 5.96 -3.38 -12.12
CA PHE A 111 4.77 -2.63 -11.70
C PHE A 111 4.53 -2.63 -10.18
N TYR A 112 4.68 -3.79 -9.53
CA TYR A 112 4.49 -3.91 -8.08
C TYR A 112 5.66 -3.29 -7.32
N VAL A 113 6.88 -3.52 -7.81
CA VAL A 113 8.11 -2.97 -7.23
C VAL A 113 8.06 -1.44 -7.22
N GLU A 114 7.76 -0.82 -8.36
CA GLU A 114 7.66 0.64 -8.50
C GLU A 114 6.53 1.21 -7.63
N THR A 115 5.38 0.54 -7.58
CA THR A 115 4.26 0.97 -6.74
C THR A 115 4.66 0.99 -5.27
N VAL A 116 5.35 -0.07 -4.79
CA VAL A 116 5.82 -0.17 -3.40
C VAL A 116 6.98 0.80 -3.14
N LEU A 117 7.89 0.99 -4.07
CA LEU A 117 9.06 1.86 -3.90
C LEU A 117 8.66 3.34 -3.76
N TYR A 118 7.68 3.79 -4.57
CA TYR A 118 7.40 5.22 -4.76
C TYR A 118 6.11 5.70 -4.09
N HIS A 119 5.45 4.88 -3.25
CA HIS A 119 4.16 5.28 -2.64
C HIS A 119 4.26 6.41 -1.61
N HIS A 120 5.46 6.78 -1.19
CA HIS A 120 5.74 7.94 -0.34
C HIS A 120 6.41 9.11 -1.07
N GLU A 121 6.51 9.04 -2.39
CA GLU A 121 6.87 10.23 -3.15
C GLU A 121 5.75 11.29 -3.08
N ALA A 122 6.14 12.55 -3.01
CA ALA A 122 5.23 13.68 -2.99
C ALA A 122 5.19 14.37 -4.36
N TRP A 123 4.03 14.85 -4.76
CA TRP A 123 3.83 15.49 -6.07
C TRP A 123 4.79 16.64 -6.35
N ASP A 124 5.18 17.39 -5.31
CA ASP A 124 6.12 18.52 -5.36
C ASP A 124 7.60 18.10 -5.32
N GLY A 125 7.91 16.81 -5.18
CA GLY A 125 9.28 16.28 -5.11
C GLY A 125 9.91 16.28 -3.72
N HIS A 126 9.18 16.64 -2.67
CA HIS A 126 9.68 16.59 -1.28
C HIS A 126 9.42 15.24 -0.59
N GLY A 127 8.99 14.23 -1.35
CA GLY A 127 8.79 12.88 -0.86
C GLY A 127 10.08 12.06 -0.75
N TYR A 128 9.93 10.78 -0.53
CA TYR A 128 11.03 9.82 -0.47
C TYR A 128 10.63 8.49 -1.17
N PRO A 129 11.58 7.66 -1.61
CA PRO A 129 13.03 7.70 -1.33
C PRO A 129 13.87 8.48 -2.33
N THR A 130 13.36 8.92 -3.48
CA THR A 130 14.15 9.47 -4.58
C THR A 130 13.86 10.94 -4.91
N GLY A 131 12.73 11.47 -4.42
CA GLY A 131 12.31 12.83 -4.70
C GLY A 131 11.76 13.03 -6.13
N LEU A 132 11.10 12.00 -6.69
CA LEU A 132 10.38 12.11 -7.97
C LEU A 132 9.30 13.17 -7.87
N ARG A 133 9.04 13.87 -8.99
CA ARG A 133 8.09 14.97 -9.03
C ARG A 133 7.02 14.79 -10.08
N GLY A 134 5.80 15.13 -9.74
CA GLY A 134 4.69 15.17 -10.68
C GLY A 134 4.46 13.82 -11.37
N GLU A 135 4.48 13.81 -12.69
CA GLU A 135 4.22 12.59 -13.49
C GLU A 135 5.42 11.63 -13.58
N GLU A 136 6.59 12.00 -13.08
CA GLU A 136 7.71 11.07 -12.90
C GLU A 136 7.35 9.97 -11.89
N ILE A 137 6.46 10.29 -10.91
CA ILE A 137 5.94 9.31 -9.98
C ILE A 137 4.96 8.38 -10.71
N PRO A 138 5.15 7.05 -10.68
CA PRO A 138 4.21 6.11 -11.30
C PRO A 138 2.78 6.36 -10.84
N GLN A 139 1.83 6.39 -11.78
CA GLN A 139 0.42 6.66 -11.44
C GLN A 139 -0.13 5.69 -10.39
N SER A 140 0.34 4.44 -10.37
CA SER A 140 0.00 3.44 -9.35
C SER A 140 0.39 3.91 -7.94
N ALA A 141 1.58 4.46 -7.77
CA ALA A 141 2.08 4.99 -6.51
C ALA A 141 1.30 6.24 -6.08
N ARG A 142 0.99 7.15 -7.02
CA ARG A 142 0.16 8.35 -6.76
C ARG A 142 -1.26 7.98 -6.29
N ILE A 143 -1.89 6.96 -6.91
CA ILE A 143 -3.20 6.45 -6.48
C ILE A 143 -3.11 5.83 -5.09
N LEU A 144 -2.09 5.03 -4.86
CA LEU A 144 -1.86 4.36 -3.57
C LEU A 144 -1.65 5.37 -2.44
N SER A 145 -0.85 6.41 -2.66
CA SER A 145 -0.57 7.46 -1.66
C SER A 145 -1.86 8.16 -1.16
N VAL A 146 -2.78 8.52 -2.05
CA VAL A 146 -4.07 9.13 -1.67
C VAL A 146 -4.93 8.14 -0.86
N ALA A 147 -4.99 6.88 -1.29
CA ALA A 147 -5.76 5.83 -0.61
C ALA A 147 -5.19 5.51 0.78
N ASP A 148 -3.87 5.45 0.90
CA ASP A 148 -3.16 5.19 2.15
C ASP A 148 -3.42 6.30 3.17
N VAL A 149 -3.17 7.55 2.80
CA VAL A 149 -3.37 8.69 3.70
C VAL A 149 -4.83 8.81 4.13
N TYR A 150 -5.79 8.57 3.23
CA TYR A 150 -7.20 8.58 3.61
C TYR A 150 -7.52 7.52 4.68
N ASP A 151 -7.03 6.29 4.52
CA ASP A 151 -7.22 5.24 5.52
C ASP A 151 -6.54 5.59 6.85
N VAL A 152 -5.32 6.12 6.79
CA VAL A 152 -4.58 6.59 7.99
C VAL A 152 -5.36 7.65 8.76
N LEU A 153 -6.04 8.56 8.07
CA LEU A 153 -6.80 9.64 8.69
C LEU A 153 -8.14 9.15 9.28
N THR A 154 -8.81 8.20 8.63
CA THR A 154 -10.17 7.80 8.95
C THR A 154 -10.29 6.51 9.76
N SER A 155 -9.19 5.76 9.94
CA SER A 155 -9.19 4.50 10.70
C SER A 155 -8.75 4.66 12.14
N GLN A 156 -9.34 3.85 13.04
CA GLN A 156 -8.92 3.74 14.42
C GLN A 156 -7.49 3.21 14.49
N ARG A 157 -6.63 3.88 15.25
CA ARG A 157 -5.27 3.44 15.58
C ARG A 157 -5.06 3.41 17.09
N ALA A 158 -4.09 2.64 17.57
CA ALA A 158 -3.85 2.44 19.01
C ALA A 158 -3.66 3.79 19.76
N TYR A 159 -3.13 4.81 19.08
CA TYR A 159 -2.75 6.08 19.70
C TYR A 159 -3.51 7.30 19.15
N LYS A 160 -4.49 7.10 18.26
CA LYS A 160 -5.20 8.21 17.62
C LYS A 160 -6.63 7.81 17.25
N ALA A 161 -7.59 8.60 17.72
CA ALA A 161 -8.97 8.49 17.26
C ALA A 161 -9.07 8.84 15.75
N PRO A 162 -9.98 8.18 15.01
CA PRO A 162 -10.22 8.50 13.60
C PRO A 162 -10.72 9.93 13.47
N LEU A 163 -10.25 10.61 12.45
CA LEU A 163 -10.80 11.91 12.06
C LEU A 163 -12.15 11.70 11.34
N SER A 164 -13.01 12.70 11.41
CA SER A 164 -14.23 12.68 10.61
C SER A 164 -13.90 12.69 9.11
N GLU A 165 -14.80 12.16 8.28
CA GLU A 165 -14.63 12.20 6.83
C GLU A 165 -14.41 13.63 6.33
N ALA A 166 -15.15 14.61 6.87
CA ALA A 166 -15.00 16.03 6.49
C ALA A 166 -13.57 16.53 6.70
N VAL A 167 -12.95 16.23 7.85
CA VAL A 167 -11.57 16.62 8.14
C VAL A 167 -10.58 15.86 7.25
N ALA A 168 -10.81 14.58 6.99
CA ALA A 168 -9.95 13.81 6.09
C ALA A 168 -9.98 14.37 4.65
N ARG A 169 -11.16 14.78 4.15
CA ARG A 169 -11.32 15.45 2.86
C ARG A 169 -10.55 16.78 2.80
N GLU A 170 -10.68 17.59 3.83
CA GLU A 170 -9.94 18.85 3.94
C GLU A 170 -8.42 18.61 3.89
N ARG A 171 -7.92 17.60 4.60
CA ARG A 171 -6.49 17.24 4.58
C ARG A 171 -6.01 16.81 3.19
N LEU A 172 -6.80 16.03 2.46
CA LEU A 172 -6.47 15.68 1.08
C LEU A 172 -6.48 16.90 0.14
N LEU A 173 -7.42 17.82 0.32
CA LEU A 173 -7.47 19.08 -0.45
C LEU A 173 -6.26 19.97 -0.17
N LEU A 174 -5.89 20.15 1.10
CA LEU A 174 -4.71 20.92 1.49
C LEU A 174 -3.40 20.32 0.95
N GLY A 175 -3.31 18.98 0.85
CA GLY A 175 -2.17 18.30 0.26
C GLY A 175 -2.18 18.22 -1.27
N SER A 176 -3.23 18.70 -1.92
CA SER A 176 -3.35 18.70 -3.39
C SER A 176 -2.29 19.59 -4.03
N ALA A 177 -1.63 19.09 -5.07
CA ALA A 177 -0.51 19.72 -5.77
C ALA A 177 0.79 19.89 -4.96
N THR A 178 0.81 19.46 -3.71
CA THR A 178 2.01 19.35 -2.88
C THR A 178 2.34 17.88 -2.59
N SER A 179 1.65 17.26 -1.68
CA SER A 179 1.83 15.83 -1.37
C SER A 179 1.19 14.91 -2.42
N PHE A 180 0.05 15.33 -3.01
CA PHE A 180 -0.77 14.47 -3.86
C PHE A 180 -1.00 15.05 -5.25
N ASP A 181 -1.16 14.15 -6.22
CA ASP A 181 -1.64 14.49 -7.57
C ASP A 181 -3.05 15.12 -7.49
N PRO A 182 -3.21 16.37 -7.96
CA PRO A 182 -4.48 17.10 -7.85
C PRO A 182 -5.62 16.43 -8.64
N THR A 183 -5.31 15.71 -9.72
CA THR A 183 -6.31 14.98 -10.51
C THR A 183 -6.81 13.76 -9.75
N ILE A 184 -5.92 13.04 -9.08
CA ILE A 184 -6.25 11.88 -8.28
C ILE A 184 -7.05 12.30 -7.03
N VAL A 185 -6.67 13.39 -6.36
CA VAL A 185 -7.42 13.93 -5.21
C VAL A 185 -8.85 14.28 -5.64
N ARG A 186 -9.04 15.02 -6.73
CA ARG A 186 -10.39 15.37 -7.22
C ARG A 186 -11.22 14.13 -7.53
N ALA A 187 -10.63 13.12 -8.19
CA ALA A 187 -11.30 11.88 -8.51
C ALA A 187 -11.72 11.12 -7.25
N PHE A 188 -10.86 11.07 -6.24
CA PHE A 188 -11.15 10.40 -4.98
C PHE A 188 -12.29 11.08 -4.21
N LEU A 189 -12.25 12.41 -4.10
CA LEU A 189 -13.31 13.18 -3.43
C LEU A 189 -14.66 13.03 -4.13
N HIS A 190 -14.66 13.03 -5.47
CA HIS A 190 -15.89 12.77 -6.23
C HIS A 190 -16.44 11.36 -6.00
N LEU A 191 -15.58 10.36 -5.85
CA LEU A 191 -16.01 9.01 -5.49
C LEU A 191 -16.66 8.96 -4.11
N LEU A 192 -16.15 9.69 -3.13
CA LEU A 192 -16.74 9.78 -1.80
C LEU A 192 -18.14 10.43 -1.86
N ASP A 193 -18.34 11.43 -2.73
CA ASP A 193 -19.64 12.09 -2.91
C ASP A 193 -20.69 11.21 -3.58
N THR A 194 -20.29 10.45 -4.60
CA THR A 194 -21.21 9.74 -5.49
C THR A 194 -21.50 8.31 -5.07
N ARG A 195 -20.70 7.76 -4.15
CA ARG A 195 -20.81 6.36 -3.67
C ARG A 195 -20.74 6.28 -2.16
N PRO A 196 -21.85 6.48 -1.43
CA PRO A 196 -21.89 6.48 0.04
C PRO A 196 -21.37 5.18 0.67
N ASN A 197 -21.38 4.05 -0.08
CA ASN A 197 -20.79 2.77 0.35
C ASN A 197 -19.33 2.61 -0.11
N PHE A 198 -18.68 3.69 -0.49
CA PHE A 198 -17.26 3.67 -0.88
C PHE A 198 -16.36 3.42 0.34
N THR A 199 -16.72 3.97 1.48
CA THR A 199 -16.00 3.76 2.74
C THR A 199 -16.30 2.35 3.27
N LEU A 200 -15.24 1.62 3.60
CA LEU A 200 -15.40 0.29 4.21
C LEU A 200 -15.78 0.47 5.68
N PRO A 201 -16.73 -0.31 6.19
CA PRO A 201 -17.00 -0.33 7.62
C PRO A 201 -15.71 -0.74 8.36
N GLN A 202 -15.40 -0.05 9.46
CA GLN A 202 -14.22 -0.32 10.31
C GLN A 202 -14.32 -1.67 11.07
N ARG A 203 -15.31 -2.49 10.76
CA ARG A 203 -15.48 -3.80 11.38
C ARG A 203 -14.46 -4.78 10.79
N VAL A 204 -13.63 -5.32 11.65
CA VAL A 204 -12.82 -6.51 11.38
C VAL A 204 -13.76 -7.62 10.88
N CYS A 205 -13.70 -7.91 9.58
CA CYS A 205 -14.41 -9.07 9.04
C CYS A 205 -13.53 -10.29 9.29
N PRO A 206 -13.99 -11.31 10.01
CA PRO A 206 -13.19 -12.52 10.23
C PRO A 206 -13.10 -13.31 8.91
N LEU A 207 -12.03 -13.07 8.15
CA LEU A 207 -11.67 -13.91 6.99
C LEU A 207 -10.96 -15.20 7.46
N HIS A 208 -11.48 -15.86 8.50
CA HIS A 208 -10.91 -17.11 9.00
C HIS A 208 -11.24 -18.36 8.15
N GLU A 209 -12.11 -18.28 7.14
CA GLU A 209 -12.68 -19.52 6.58
C GLU A 209 -12.28 -19.92 5.15
N ARG A 210 -11.44 -19.18 4.43
CA ARG A 210 -11.12 -19.56 3.03
C ARG A 210 -9.66 -19.46 2.60
N VAL A 211 -8.71 -19.80 3.44
CA VAL A 211 -7.33 -20.03 2.98
C VAL A 211 -6.85 -21.37 3.50
N GLY A 212 -7.31 -22.41 2.82
CA GLY A 212 -6.76 -23.75 2.97
C GLY A 212 -5.32 -23.81 2.47
N GLN A 213 -4.46 -24.32 3.33
CA GLN A 213 -3.20 -25.01 3.09
C GLN A 213 -2.36 -24.57 1.87
N LEU A 214 -1.37 -23.75 2.09
CA LEU A 214 -0.17 -23.67 1.27
C LEU A 214 1.06 -23.94 2.16
N SER A 215 1.96 -24.77 1.65
CA SER A 215 3.08 -25.42 2.31
C SER A 215 4.17 -24.50 2.87
N PRO A 216 4.91 -24.89 3.94
CA PRO A 216 5.91 -24.08 4.66
C PRO A 216 7.26 -23.87 3.96
N VAL A 217 7.41 -24.14 2.70
CA VAL A 217 8.73 -24.30 2.00
C VAL A 217 9.51 -23.00 1.78
N LEU A 218 8.97 -21.82 2.03
CA LEU A 218 9.64 -20.55 1.68
C LEU A 218 10.34 -19.81 2.83
N VAL A 219 10.32 -20.34 4.06
CA VAL A 219 10.93 -19.65 5.21
C VAL A 219 12.45 -19.92 5.31
N ASP A 220 12.93 -21.07 4.86
CA ASP A 220 14.32 -21.48 5.04
C ASP A 220 15.34 -20.85 4.07
N SER A 221 14.90 -20.27 2.95
CA SER A 221 15.83 -19.65 1.98
C SER A 221 16.20 -18.20 2.30
N MET A 222 15.62 -17.57 3.33
CA MET A 222 15.85 -16.16 3.66
C MET A 222 16.81 -15.93 4.84
N THR A 223 17.35 -16.98 5.45
CA THR A 223 18.32 -16.88 6.57
C THR A 223 19.79 -16.88 6.13
N SER A 224 20.07 -16.88 4.82
CA SER A 224 21.45 -16.95 4.26
C SER A 224 21.76 -15.83 3.27
N LEU A 225 21.35 -14.58 3.55
CA LEU A 225 21.85 -13.38 2.85
C LEU A 225 22.11 -12.25 3.83
#